data_e4dfa4f9c8287c197a58a749b5323cef
#
_entry.id   e4dfa4f9c8287c197a58a749b5323cef
#
_cell.length_a   1.000
_cell.length_b   1.000
_cell.length_c   1.000
_cell.angle_alpha   90.00
_cell.angle_beta   90.00
_cell.angle_gamma   90.00
#
_symmetry.space_group_name_H-M   'P 1'
#
loop_
_entity.id
_entity.type
_entity.pdbx_description
1 polymer ?
#
loop_
_entity_poly.entity_id
_entity_poly.type
_entity_poly.pdbx_seq_one_letter_code
_entity_poly.pdbx_strand_id
1 'polypeptide(L)'
;MGKERRVTSEDVARASGVSRATVSYVLNNDPRQSIPQETRERVLKVARDLGYQPFPAARILRAGYSRIVLVVLQFEMVDPAMARSLKELEEALAGRGFSLIWYVGAHTAPGRIHPAANLTPAVIVSLVDEADVDIREFLSQFNVPVLSMNNETSRQAVGKAQVSYLAEHGQSRIVFAAPERSDVQWLAQARLEGVREGCAEHAFEPPIVQVVPSSREGARAAVMQVLTGQQPPFGICCYNDEVAFAVLAACSDVGIRVPDSVAVIGCDDIPLAQMSIPSLTTIALDNSQWLTALTENILSASRGEPTREAIPKPLSIVIRASA
;
A
#
# COMPACT_ATOMS: atom_id res chain seq x y z
N MET A 1 -41.49 -12.69 1.85
CA MET A 1 -40.81 -11.71 2.70
C MET A 1 -40.90 -10.35 2.02
N GLY A 2 -41.74 -9.44 2.57
CA GLY A 2 -41.91 -8.10 2.02
C GLY A 2 -40.60 -7.30 2.14
N LYS A 3 -40.21 -6.59 1.07
CA LYS A 3 -39.12 -5.62 1.14
C LYS A 3 -39.48 -4.55 2.17
N GLU A 4 -38.79 -4.50 3.31
CA GLU A 4 -38.93 -3.40 4.24
C GLU A 4 -38.62 -2.09 3.47
N ARG A 5 -39.57 -1.16 3.53
CA ARG A 5 -39.44 0.14 2.88
C ARG A 5 -38.29 0.92 3.53
N ARG A 6 -37.20 1.16 2.80
CA ARG A 6 -36.10 1.93 3.28
C ARG A 6 -36.53 3.35 3.65
N VAL A 7 -36.11 3.80 4.85
CA VAL A 7 -36.39 5.17 5.33
C VAL A 7 -35.73 6.20 4.41
N THR A 8 -36.49 7.24 4.06
CA THR A 8 -36.07 8.31 3.15
C THR A 8 -35.83 9.62 3.90
N SER A 9 -35.15 10.58 3.25
CA SER A 9 -35.00 11.94 3.81
C SER A 9 -36.35 12.66 4.01
N GLU A 10 -37.40 12.23 3.31
CA GLU A 10 -38.75 12.73 3.48
C GLU A 10 -39.41 12.22 4.76
N ASP A 11 -39.14 10.97 5.12
CA ASP A 11 -39.60 10.39 6.38
C ASP A 11 -38.94 11.09 7.58
N VAL A 12 -37.64 11.39 7.48
CA VAL A 12 -36.92 12.21 8.50
C VAL A 12 -37.47 13.63 8.57
N ALA A 13 -37.74 14.26 7.44
CA ALA A 13 -38.31 15.62 7.39
C ALA A 13 -39.67 15.68 8.07
N ARG A 14 -40.53 14.72 7.75
CA ARG A 14 -41.89 14.59 8.35
C ARG A 14 -41.80 14.35 9.86
N ALA A 15 -40.96 13.45 10.32
CA ALA A 15 -40.81 13.10 11.72
C ALA A 15 -40.12 14.18 12.55
N SER A 16 -39.24 15.00 11.95
CA SER A 16 -38.55 16.11 12.62
C SER A 16 -39.26 17.47 12.50
N GLY A 17 -40.34 17.53 11.70
CA GLY A 17 -41.14 18.78 11.51
C GLY A 17 -40.40 19.85 10.72
N VAL A 18 -39.48 19.48 9.80
CA VAL A 18 -38.71 20.43 8.97
C VAL A 18 -38.80 20.06 7.50
N SER A 19 -38.35 20.97 6.62
CA SER A 19 -38.30 20.67 5.18
C SER A 19 -37.21 19.65 4.83
N ARG A 20 -37.34 18.93 3.69
CA ARG A 20 -36.28 18.07 3.14
C ARG A 20 -34.97 18.80 2.91
N ALA A 21 -35.04 20.10 2.55
CA ALA A 21 -33.88 20.95 2.40
C ALA A 21 -33.15 21.13 3.75
N THR A 22 -33.89 21.41 4.82
CA THR A 22 -33.34 21.55 6.18
C THR A 22 -32.67 20.22 6.63
N VAL A 23 -33.32 19.06 6.42
CA VAL A 23 -32.72 17.76 6.71
C VAL A 23 -31.41 17.59 5.94
N SER A 24 -31.39 17.93 4.65
CA SER A 24 -30.19 17.86 3.83
C SER A 24 -29.07 18.77 4.36
N TYR A 25 -29.36 20.02 4.74
CA TYR A 25 -28.37 20.95 5.27
C TYR A 25 -27.81 20.48 6.61
N VAL A 26 -28.65 19.93 7.48
CA VAL A 26 -28.20 19.39 8.78
C VAL A 26 -27.31 18.19 8.61
N LEU A 27 -27.70 17.21 7.79
CA LEU A 27 -26.97 15.96 7.61
C LEU A 27 -25.64 16.13 6.84
N ASN A 28 -25.56 17.16 5.98
CA ASN A 28 -24.34 17.49 5.24
C ASN A 28 -23.47 18.52 5.94
N ASN A 29 -23.89 19.03 7.10
CA ASN A 29 -23.21 20.12 7.85
C ASN A 29 -22.87 21.33 6.96
N ASP A 30 -23.82 21.76 6.11
CA ASP A 30 -23.59 22.84 5.14
C ASP A 30 -23.39 24.19 5.88
N PRO A 31 -22.19 24.80 5.80
CA PRO A 31 -21.88 26.03 6.54
C PRO A 31 -22.60 27.26 5.98
N ARG A 32 -23.16 27.19 4.77
CA ARG A 32 -23.86 28.29 4.11
C ARG A 32 -25.25 28.55 4.69
N GLN A 33 -25.75 27.65 5.55
CA GLN A 33 -27.08 27.75 6.15
C GLN A 33 -26.99 27.85 7.69
N SER A 34 -27.53 28.92 8.25
CA SER A 34 -27.66 29.07 9.69
C SER A 34 -28.90 28.32 10.16
N ILE A 35 -28.70 27.12 10.72
CA ILE A 35 -29.78 26.30 11.29
C ILE A 35 -29.60 26.29 12.81
N PRO A 36 -30.67 26.67 13.59
CA PRO A 36 -30.63 26.67 15.05
C PRO A 36 -30.15 25.31 15.60
N GLN A 37 -29.33 25.34 16.65
CA GLN A 37 -28.73 24.16 17.25
C GLN A 37 -29.78 23.12 17.68
N GLU A 38 -30.87 23.58 18.29
CA GLU A 38 -31.99 22.70 18.67
C GLU A 38 -32.60 21.95 17.47
N THR A 39 -32.77 22.66 16.35
CA THR A 39 -33.27 22.02 15.10
C THR A 39 -32.30 21.00 14.55
N ARG A 40 -31.00 21.33 14.60
CA ARG A 40 -29.94 20.39 14.17
C ARG A 40 -29.94 19.11 15.00
N GLU A 41 -29.98 19.23 16.32
CA GLU A 41 -30.01 18.10 17.27
C GLU A 41 -31.26 17.25 17.09
N ARG A 42 -32.45 17.87 16.92
CA ARG A 42 -33.70 17.16 16.65
C ARG A 42 -33.65 16.36 15.36
N VAL A 43 -33.16 16.94 14.27
CA VAL A 43 -33.03 16.24 12.98
C VAL A 43 -32.05 15.05 13.07
N LEU A 44 -30.87 15.25 13.71
CA LEU A 44 -29.90 14.20 13.91
C LEU A 44 -30.42 13.05 14.79
N LYS A 45 -31.19 13.38 15.83
CA LYS A 45 -31.83 12.39 16.69
C LYS A 45 -32.86 11.57 15.90
N VAL A 46 -33.78 12.23 15.21
CA VAL A 46 -34.82 11.56 14.40
C VAL A 46 -34.20 10.70 13.31
N ALA A 47 -33.13 11.14 12.65
CA ALA A 47 -32.44 10.35 11.65
C ALA A 47 -31.85 9.05 12.24
N ARG A 48 -31.24 9.14 13.44
CA ARG A 48 -30.73 7.95 14.16
C ARG A 48 -31.87 7.02 14.59
N ASP A 49 -32.93 7.56 15.19
CA ASP A 49 -34.05 6.78 15.72
C ASP A 49 -34.79 6.01 14.61
N LEU A 50 -34.86 6.58 13.40
CA LEU A 50 -35.44 5.95 12.21
C LEU A 50 -34.47 5.04 11.46
N GLY A 51 -33.20 4.96 11.85
CA GLY A 51 -32.18 4.22 11.11
C GLY A 51 -31.91 4.81 9.72
N TYR A 52 -32.13 6.11 9.53
CA TYR A 52 -31.93 6.75 8.23
C TYR A 52 -30.45 6.82 7.89
N GLN A 53 -30.11 6.24 6.75
CA GLN A 53 -28.79 6.38 6.11
C GLN A 53 -28.95 7.15 4.80
N PRO A 54 -28.23 8.28 4.61
CA PRO A 54 -28.23 8.99 3.34
C PRO A 54 -27.87 8.04 2.20
N PHE A 55 -28.65 8.07 1.12
CA PHE A 55 -28.40 7.20 -0.04
C PHE A 55 -27.17 7.74 -0.80
N PRO A 56 -26.06 6.98 -0.91
CA PRO A 56 -24.83 7.47 -1.54
C PRO A 56 -25.05 7.97 -2.98
N ALA A 57 -25.82 7.23 -3.79
CA ALA A 57 -26.14 7.62 -5.15
C ALA A 57 -26.93 8.95 -5.23
N ALA A 58 -27.84 9.23 -4.27
CA ALA A 58 -28.56 10.52 -4.22
C ALA A 58 -27.61 11.68 -3.85
N ARG A 59 -26.56 11.42 -3.09
CA ARG A 59 -25.52 12.40 -2.76
C ARG A 59 -24.65 12.69 -3.99
N ILE A 60 -24.23 11.66 -4.71
CA ILE A 60 -23.47 11.77 -5.98
C ILE A 60 -24.27 12.55 -7.02
N LEU A 61 -25.54 12.21 -7.23
CA LEU A 61 -26.43 12.91 -8.17
C LEU A 61 -26.61 14.41 -7.85
N ARG A 62 -26.60 14.79 -6.57
CA ARG A 62 -26.73 16.20 -6.15
C ARG A 62 -25.39 16.95 -6.19
N ALA A 63 -24.31 16.30 -5.79
CA ALA A 63 -22.98 16.91 -5.77
C ALA A 63 -22.32 16.91 -7.17
N GLY A 64 -22.81 16.11 -8.10
CA GLY A 64 -22.23 15.92 -9.43
C GLY A 64 -20.91 15.13 -9.43
N TYR A 65 -20.42 14.69 -8.26
CA TYR A 65 -19.19 13.90 -8.14
C TYR A 65 -19.22 12.93 -6.94
N SER A 66 -18.51 11.83 -7.08
CA SER A 66 -18.25 10.87 -5.99
C SER A 66 -17.18 11.41 -5.02
N ARG A 67 -17.18 10.90 -3.79
CA ARG A 67 -16.13 11.12 -2.79
C ARG A 67 -15.48 9.81 -2.35
N ILE A 68 -15.53 8.81 -3.22
CA ILE A 68 -14.89 7.53 -3.00
C ILE A 68 -13.58 7.52 -3.79
N VAL A 69 -12.50 7.20 -3.12
CA VAL A 69 -11.21 6.85 -3.74
C VAL A 69 -11.08 5.33 -3.65
N LEU A 70 -10.93 4.68 -4.79
CA LEU A 70 -10.72 3.23 -4.86
C LEU A 70 -9.23 2.95 -5.03
N VAL A 71 -8.61 2.28 -4.07
CA VAL A 71 -7.26 1.75 -4.22
C VAL A 71 -7.33 0.32 -4.73
N VAL A 72 -6.64 0.04 -5.83
CA VAL A 72 -6.55 -1.29 -6.44
C VAL A 72 -5.15 -1.83 -6.24
N LEU A 73 -5.04 -2.94 -5.53
CA LEU A 73 -3.78 -3.62 -5.22
C LEU A 73 -3.81 -5.02 -5.84
N GLN A 74 -2.82 -5.32 -6.68
CA GLN A 74 -2.68 -6.64 -7.30
C GLN A 74 -1.94 -7.61 -6.38
N PHE A 75 -2.33 -7.69 -5.12
CA PHE A 75 -1.69 -8.55 -4.13
C PHE A 75 -2.66 -9.60 -3.59
N GLU A 76 -2.15 -10.74 -3.18
CA GLU A 76 -2.92 -11.73 -2.42
C GLU A 76 -3.08 -11.30 -0.95
N MET A 77 -2.05 -10.65 -0.41
CA MET A 77 -2.03 -10.10 0.95
C MET A 77 -1.29 -8.76 0.96
N VAL A 78 -1.75 -7.86 1.81
CA VAL A 78 -1.12 -6.57 2.07
C VAL A 78 -0.12 -6.72 3.20
N ASP A 79 1.14 -6.34 2.93
CA ASP A 79 2.19 -6.33 3.95
C ASP A 79 2.01 -5.18 4.97
N PRO A 80 2.67 -5.26 6.15
CA PRO A 80 2.51 -4.26 7.21
C PRO A 80 2.91 -2.83 6.79
N ALA A 81 3.89 -2.67 5.92
CA ALA A 81 4.33 -1.35 5.45
C ALA A 81 3.29 -0.71 4.54
N MET A 82 2.71 -1.50 3.61
CA MET A 82 1.62 -1.05 2.75
C MET A 82 0.36 -0.74 3.57
N ALA A 83 0.00 -1.59 4.54
CA ALA A 83 -1.16 -1.35 5.40
C ALA A 83 -1.03 -0.03 6.17
N ARG A 84 0.17 0.29 6.67
CA ARG A 84 0.48 1.58 7.31
C ARG A 84 0.27 2.75 6.33
N SER A 85 0.84 2.66 5.13
CA SER A 85 0.70 3.72 4.11
C SER A 85 -0.75 3.94 3.68
N LEU A 86 -1.55 2.87 3.55
CA LEU A 86 -2.97 2.97 3.22
C LEU A 86 -3.77 3.63 4.34
N LYS A 87 -3.46 3.32 5.60
CA LYS A 87 -4.10 3.96 6.75
C LYS A 87 -3.80 5.47 6.80
N GLU A 88 -2.54 5.86 6.61
CA GLU A 88 -2.14 7.27 6.56
C GLU A 88 -2.84 8.02 5.41
N LEU A 89 -2.98 7.38 4.24
CA LEU A 89 -3.72 7.94 3.11
C LEU A 89 -5.21 8.07 3.42
N GLU A 90 -5.81 7.08 4.09
CA GLU A 90 -7.20 7.13 4.53
C GLU A 90 -7.46 8.30 5.47
N GLU A 91 -6.59 8.50 6.47
CA GLU A 91 -6.69 9.61 7.43
C GLU A 91 -6.56 10.98 6.72
N ALA A 92 -5.61 11.11 5.79
CA ALA A 92 -5.41 12.31 5.00
C ALA A 92 -6.62 12.65 4.11
N LEU A 93 -7.25 11.66 3.50
CA LEU A 93 -8.44 11.82 2.66
C LEU A 93 -9.71 12.05 3.47
N ALA A 94 -9.85 11.38 4.61
CA ALA A 94 -11.00 11.56 5.51
C ALA A 94 -11.12 13.02 5.99
N GLY A 95 -10.00 13.67 6.33
CA GLY A 95 -9.96 15.09 6.68
C GLY A 95 -10.43 16.03 5.55
N ARG A 96 -10.50 15.54 4.32
CA ARG A 96 -10.98 16.27 3.13
C ARG A 96 -12.36 15.80 2.65
N GLY A 97 -12.99 14.89 3.42
CA GLY A 97 -14.34 14.38 3.18
C GLY A 97 -14.42 13.30 2.10
N PHE A 98 -13.31 12.65 1.78
CA PHE A 98 -13.26 11.46 0.94
C PHE A 98 -13.24 10.19 1.80
N SER A 99 -13.77 9.10 1.23
CA SER A 99 -13.68 7.75 1.80
C SER A 99 -12.74 6.92 0.96
N LEU A 100 -11.80 6.24 1.58
CA LEU A 100 -10.91 5.29 0.93
C LEU A 100 -11.52 3.89 0.99
N ILE A 101 -11.55 3.21 -0.15
CA ILE A 101 -11.87 1.79 -0.25
C ILE A 101 -10.70 1.13 -0.95
N TRP A 102 -10.15 0.08 -0.38
CA TRP A 102 -9.07 -0.69 -1.01
C TRP A 102 -9.56 -2.07 -1.39
N TYR A 103 -9.17 -2.46 -2.59
CA TYR A 103 -9.48 -3.73 -3.19
C TYR A 103 -8.18 -4.50 -3.41
N VAL A 104 -8.11 -5.70 -2.84
CA VAL A 104 -6.94 -6.58 -2.87
C VAL A 104 -7.27 -7.80 -3.72
N GLY A 105 -6.34 -8.25 -4.54
CA GLY A 105 -6.53 -9.43 -5.37
C GLY A 105 -7.34 -9.15 -6.63
N ALA A 106 -6.93 -8.18 -7.43
CA ALA A 106 -7.61 -7.75 -8.66
C ALA A 106 -7.60 -8.80 -9.80
N HIS A 107 -7.87 -10.06 -9.48
CA HIS A 107 -8.06 -11.11 -10.48
C HIS A 107 -9.55 -11.28 -10.75
N THR A 108 -10.04 -10.71 -11.84
CA THR A 108 -11.38 -11.02 -12.36
C THR A 108 -11.27 -12.12 -13.39
N ALA A 109 -12.20 -13.07 -13.33
CA ALA A 109 -12.35 -14.00 -14.46
C ALA A 109 -12.64 -13.19 -15.73
N PRO A 110 -11.94 -13.46 -16.84
CA PRO A 110 -12.13 -12.75 -18.10
C PRO A 110 -13.62 -12.63 -18.49
N GLY A 111 -14.05 -11.43 -18.91
CA GLY A 111 -15.42 -11.18 -19.35
C GLY A 111 -16.48 -10.99 -18.25
N ARG A 112 -16.10 -10.87 -16.98
CA ARG A 112 -17.03 -10.51 -15.89
C ARG A 112 -16.84 -9.08 -15.44
N ILE A 113 -17.96 -8.36 -15.28
CA ILE A 113 -17.94 -7.05 -14.61
C ILE A 113 -17.62 -7.26 -13.14
N HIS A 114 -16.54 -6.64 -12.69
CA HIS A 114 -16.10 -6.75 -11.32
C HIS A 114 -17.08 -6.05 -10.36
N PRO A 115 -17.40 -6.61 -9.18
CA PRO A 115 -18.28 -5.96 -8.21
C PRO A 115 -17.85 -4.54 -7.82
N ALA A 116 -16.56 -4.24 -7.80
CA ALA A 116 -16.02 -2.90 -7.54
C ALA A 116 -16.43 -1.86 -8.61
N ALA A 117 -16.79 -2.27 -9.82
CA ALA A 117 -17.30 -1.35 -10.85
C ALA A 117 -18.60 -0.64 -10.42
N ASN A 118 -19.34 -1.21 -9.47
CA ASN A 118 -20.53 -0.59 -8.89
C ASN A 118 -20.24 0.49 -7.84
N LEU A 119 -18.98 0.69 -7.45
CA LEU A 119 -18.60 1.65 -6.39
C LEU A 119 -18.62 3.10 -6.86
N THR A 120 -18.64 3.35 -8.19
CA THR A 120 -18.59 4.70 -8.76
C THR A 120 -17.54 5.60 -8.08
N PRO A 121 -16.26 5.24 -8.09
CA PRO A 121 -15.22 6.05 -7.47
C PRO A 121 -15.06 7.41 -8.19
N ALA A 122 -14.51 8.40 -7.50
CA ALA A 122 -14.09 9.67 -8.11
C ALA A 122 -12.73 9.53 -8.79
N VAL A 123 -11.84 8.75 -8.17
CA VAL A 123 -10.47 8.49 -8.60
C VAL A 123 -10.12 7.05 -8.23
N ILE A 124 -9.36 6.40 -9.07
CA ILE A 124 -8.69 5.13 -8.76
C ILE A 124 -7.21 5.41 -8.48
N VAL A 125 -6.67 4.77 -7.47
CA VAL A 125 -5.24 4.71 -7.19
C VAL A 125 -4.81 3.26 -7.35
N SER A 126 -3.82 2.98 -8.19
CA SER A 126 -3.43 1.60 -8.50
C SER A 126 -1.98 1.31 -8.11
N LEU A 127 -1.75 0.14 -7.54
CA LEU A 127 -0.45 -0.48 -7.39
C LEU A 127 -0.52 -1.88 -7.99
N VAL A 128 -0.20 -1.96 -9.27
CA VAL A 128 -0.42 -3.13 -10.11
C VAL A 128 0.73 -3.28 -11.10
N ASP A 129 0.94 -4.48 -11.61
CA ASP A 129 1.79 -4.68 -12.77
C ASP A 129 1.11 -4.10 -14.03
N GLU A 130 1.65 -3.01 -14.55
CA GLU A 130 1.10 -2.34 -15.74
C GLU A 130 1.28 -3.16 -17.03
N ALA A 131 2.11 -4.21 -17.00
CA ALA A 131 2.24 -5.17 -18.11
C ALA A 131 1.09 -6.20 -18.13
N ASP A 132 0.39 -6.39 -17.01
CA ASP A 132 -0.74 -7.31 -16.90
C ASP A 132 -1.95 -6.79 -17.70
N VAL A 133 -2.36 -7.56 -18.72
CA VAL A 133 -3.45 -7.21 -19.63
C VAL A 133 -4.79 -7.23 -18.91
N ASP A 134 -5.01 -8.21 -18.04
CA ASP A 134 -6.30 -8.40 -17.34
C ASP A 134 -6.56 -7.24 -16.38
N ILE A 135 -5.51 -6.76 -15.71
CA ILE A 135 -5.62 -5.62 -14.79
C ILE A 135 -5.89 -4.31 -15.54
N ARG A 136 -5.27 -4.13 -16.71
CA ARG A 136 -5.55 -2.96 -17.56
C ARG A 136 -7.00 -2.97 -18.07
N GLU A 137 -7.50 -4.13 -18.49
CA GLU A 137 -8.90 -4.29 -18.88
C GLU A 137 -9.84 -4.00 -17.71
N PHE A 138 -9.52 -4.51 -16.51
CA PHE A 138 -10.28 -4.17 -15.31
C PHE A 138 -10.32 -2.66 -15.04
N LEU A 139 -9.17 -1.99 -15.03
CA LEU A 139 -9.10 -0.55 -14.78
C LEU A 139 -9.82 0.27 -15.86
N SER A 140 -9.82 -0.19 -17.12
CA SER A 140 -10.50 0.47 -18.24
C SER A 140 -12.03 0.46 -18.15
N GLN A 141 -12.62 -0.41 -17.30
CA GLN A 141 -14.06 -0.43 -17.05
C GLN A 141 -14.57 0.80 -16.30
N PHE A 142 -13.64 1.55 -15.68
CA PHE A 142 -13.96 2.76 -14.94
C PHE A 142 -13.67 3.99 -15.82
N ASN A 143 -14.67 4.86 -15.96
CA ASN A 143 -14.50 6.13 -16.67
C ASN A 143 -14.11 7.25 -15.69
N VAL A 144 -12.99 7.07 -14.99
CA VAL A 144 -12.47 8.00 -13.97
C VAL A 144 -10.94 8.05 -14.04
N PRO A 145 -10.30 9.12 -13.53
CA PRO A 145 -8.85 9.17 -13.46
C PRO A 145 -8.25 7.99 -12.69
N VAL A 146 -7.17 7.42 -13.23
CA VAL A 146 -6.36 6.39 -12.57
C VAL A 146 -4.98 6.98 -12.28
N LEU A 147 -4.58 6.96 -11.01
CA LEU A 147 -3.26 7.39 -10.53
C LEU A 147 -2.44 6.16 -10.16
N SER A 148 -1.25 6.02 -10.73
CA SER A 148 -0.35 4.93 -10.38
C SER A 148 0.43 5.25 -9.10
N MET A 149 0.54 4.28 -8.20
CA MET A 149 1.46 4.28 -7.06
C MET A 149 2.82 3.67 -7.43
N ASN A 150 3.00 3.25 -8.67
CA ASN A 150 4.25 2.68 -9.13
C ASN A 150 5.37 3.73 -9.06
N ASN A 151 6.46 3.36 -8.43
CA ASN A 151 7.68 4.16 -8.37
C ASN A 151 8.88 3.24 -8.50
N GLU A 152 9.21 2.89 -9.73
CA GLU A 152 10.30 1.98 -10.07
C GLU A 152 11.65 2.52 -9.62
N THR A 153 11.89 3.81 -9.85
CA THR A 153 13.12 4.50 -9.43
C THR A 153 13.36 4.38 -7.93
N SER A 154 12.32 4.54 -7.10
CA SER A 154 12.46 4.37 -5.65
C SER A 154 12.76 2.93 -5.26
N ARG A 155 12.23 1.93 -5.99
CA ARG A 155 12.51 0.52 -5.73
C ARG A 155 13.93 0.14 -6.10
N GLN A 156 14.43 0.61 -7.25
CA GLN A 156 15.83 0.45 -7.66
C GLN A 156 16.78 1.11 -6.66
N ALA A 157 16.45 2.32 -6.19
CA ALA A 157 17.23 3.03 -5.18
C ALA A 157 17.38 2.22 -3.87
N VAL A 158 16.36 1.47 -3.45
CA VAL A 158 16.44 0.57 -2.30
C VAL A 158 17.52 -0.50 -2.51
N GLY A 159 17.49 -1.22 -3.63
CA GLY A 159 18.47 -2.26 -3.93
C GLY A 159 19.90 -1.72 -3.97
N LYS A 160 20.10 -0.55 -4.60
CA LYS A 160 21.43 0.14 -4.62
C LYS A 160 21.92 0.49 -3.21
N ALA A 161 21.03 1.07 -2.38
CA ALA A 161 21.39 1.45 -1.01
C ALA A 161 21.75 0.24 -0.14
N GLN A 162 21.06 -0.90 -0.32
CA GLN A 162 21.41 -2.14 0.37
C GLN A 162 22.82 -2.60 0.01
N VAL A 163 23.18 -2.61 -1.27
CA VAL A 163 24.53 -2.99 -1.72
C VAL A 163 25.58 -2.01 -1.24
N SER A 164 25.35 -0.71 -1.38
CA SER A 164 26.32 0.32 -0.92
C SER A 164 26.59 0.19 0.57
N TYR A 165 25.54 0.00 1.39
CA TYR A 165 25.73 -0.22 2.82
C TYR A 165 26.56 -1.48 3.12
N LEU A 166 26.27 -2.60 2.48
CA LEU A 166 27.00 -3.85 2.66
C LEU A 166 28.46 -3.71 2.21
N ALA A 167 28.73 -3.00 1.10
CA ALA A 167 30.07 -2.72 0.60
C ALA A 167 30.89 -1.89 1.60
N GLU A 168 30.31 -0.83 2.17
CA GLU A 168 30.93 0.00 3.21
C GLU A 168 31.27 -0.81 4.48
N HIS A 169 30.56 -1.93 4.72
CA HIS A 169 30.79 -2.84 5.84
C HIS A 169 31.58 -4.10 5.43
N GLY A 170 32.34 -4.02 4.33
CA GLY A 170 33.31 -5.04 3.93
C GLY A 170 32.76 -6.26 3.20
N GLN A 171 31.48 -6.24 2.80
CA GLN A 171 30.91 -7.31 1.99
C GLN A 171 31.15 -7.03 0.50
N SER A 172 31.69 -7.99 -0.23
CA SER A 172 31.97 -7.89 -1.67
C SER A 172 31.22 -8.93 -2.52
N ARG A 173 30.52 -9.85 -1.86
CA ARG A 173 29.67 -10.87 -2.49
C ARG A 173 28.25 -10.67 -2.02
N ILE A 174 27.34 -10.57 -2.96
CA ILE A 174 25.94 -10.18 -2.70
C ILE A 174 25.01 -11.29 -3.13
N VAL A 175 24.06 -11.58 -2.25
CA VAL A 175 22.91 -12.44 -2.54
C VAL A 175 21.65 -11.56 -2.48
N PHE A 176 20.76 -11.72 -3.44
CA PHE A 176 19.41 -11.14 -3.37
C PHE A 176 18.42 -12.22 -2.95
N ALA A 177 17.85 -12.06 -1.76
CA ALA A 177 16.80 -12.92 -1.25
C ALA A 177 15.44 -12.44 -1.79
N ALA A 178 14.94 -13.13 -2.81
CA ALA A 178 13.67 -12.87 -3.48
C ALA A 178 12.50 -13.52 -2.75
N PRO A 179 11.29 -12.92 -2.76
CA PRO A 179 10.08 -13.55 -2.22
C PRO A 179 9.62 -14.72 -3.11
N GLU A 180 8.97 -15.73 -2.50
CA GLU A 180 8.33 -16.82 -3.23
C GLU A 180 7.02 -16.36 -3.91
N ARG A 181 6.34 -15.38 -3.35
CA ARG A 181 5.05 -14.87 -3.80
C ARG A 181 5.10 -14.36 -5.24
N SER A 182 4.26 -14.94 -6.11
CA SER A 182 4.19 -14.57 -7.54
C SER A 182 3.61 -13.18 -7.78
N ASP A 183 2.68 -12.74 -6.93
CA ASP A 183 1.97 -11.47 -7.01
C ASP A 183 2.86 -10.23 -6.76
N VAL A 184 4.05 -10.41 -6.18
CA VAL A 184 5.02 -9.33 -5.92
C VAL A 184 6.32 -9.46 -6.74
N GLN A 185 6.41 -10.42 -7.68
CA GLN A 185 7.62 -10.65 -8.46
C GLN A 185 8.04 -9.42 -9.28
N TRP A 186 7.11 -8.69 -9.86
CA TRP A 186 7.38 -7.47 -10.60
C TRP A 186 7.97 -6.35 -9.72
N LEU A 187 7.58 -6.27 -8.43
CA LEU A 187 8.18 -5.37 -7.45
C LEU A 187 9.59 -5.83 -7.05
N ALA A 188 9.75 -7.15 -6.85
CA ALA A 188 11.03 -7.75 -6.51
C ALA A 188 12.05 -7.57 -7.64
N GLN A 189 11.60 -7.66 -8.90
CA GLN A 189 12.45 -7.45 -10.07
C GLN A 189 13.03 -6.01 -10.09
N ALA A 190 12.22 -4.99 -9.81
CA ALA A 190 12.71 -3.61 -9.76
C ALA A 190 13.77 -3.41 -8.64
N ARG A 191 13.61 -4.05 -7.47
CA ARG A 191 14.64 -4.03 -6.41
C ARG A 191 15.89 -4.79 -6.83
N LEU A 192 15.74 -5.93 -7.48
CA LEU A 192 16.87 -6.73 -8.01
C LEU A 192 17.69 -5.93 -9.03
N GLU A 193 17.06 -5.18 -9.92
CA GLU A 193 17.79 -4.30 -10.85
C GLU A 193 18.65 -3.29 -10.07
N GLY A 194 18.10 -2.68 -9.02
CA GLY A 194 18.89 -1.81 -8.14
C GLY A 194 20.06 -2.52 -7.47
N VAL A 195 19.88 -3.77 -7.02
CA VAL A 195 20.99 -4.58 -6.47
C VAL A 195 22.05 -4.86 -7.55
N ARG A 196 21.65 -5.19 -8.79
CA ARG A 196 22.58 -5.38 -9.91
C ARG A 196 23.37 -4.13 -10.24
N GLU A 197 22.69 -2.98 -10.30
CA GLU A 197 23.34 -1.68 -10.51
C GLU A 197 24.34 -1.36 -9.38
N GLY A 198 23.94 -1.57 -8.11
CA GLY A 198 24.81 -1.38 -6.97
C GLY A 198 26.05 -2.28 -7.02
N CYS A 199 25.89 -3.56 -7.39
CA CYS A 199 27.03 -4.46 -7.59
C CYS A 199 27.98 -3.98 -8.70
N ALA A 200 27.42 -3.49 -9.82
CA ALA A 200 28.22 -2.97 -10.92
C ALA A 200 28.99 -1.69 -10.53
N GLU A 201 28.37 -0.78 -9.78
CA GLU A 201 29.01 0.45 -9.28
C GLU A 201 30.19 0.17 -8.33
N HIS A 202 30.10 -0.90 -7.54
CA HIS A 202 31.19 -1.35 -6.65
C HIS A 202 32.15 -2.34 -7.30
N ALA A 203 32.01 -2.62 -8.61
CA ALA A 203 32.78 -3.61 -9.33
C ALA A 203 32.70 -5.03 -8.72
N PHE A 204 31.55 -5.40 -8.14
CA PHE A 204 31.28 -6.73 -7.65
C PHE A 204 30.72 -7.62 -8.77
N GLU A 205 30.84 -8.94 -8.57
CA GLU A 205 30.13 -9.91 -9.41
C GLU A 205 28.60 -9.70 -9.29
N PRO A 206 27.82 -10.06 -10.33
CA PRO A 206 26.38 -10.01 -10.26
C PRO A 206 25.82 -10.77 -9.05
N PRO A 207 24.75 -10.31 -8.42
CA PRO A 207 24.21 -10.95 -7.22
C PRO A 207 23.67 -12.35 -7.55
N ILE A 208 23.88 -13.28 -6.62
CA ILE A 208 23.16 -14.55 -6.64
C ILE A 208 21.71 -14.28 -6.25
N VAL A 209 20.75 -14.76 -7.04
CA VAL A 209 19.33 -14.63 -6.74
C VAL A 209 18.83 -15.92 -6.12
N GLN A 210 18.33 -15.83 -4.89
CA GLN A 210 17.78 -16.94 -4.15
C GLN A 210 16.33 -16.68 -3.77
N VAL A 211 15.40 -17.50 -4.23
CA VAL A 211 14.01 -17.46 -3.76
C VAL A 211 13.96 -18.04 -2.35
N VAL A 212 13.35 -17.29 -1.43
CA VAL A 212 13.19 -17.68 -0.03
C VAL A 212 11.71 -17.91 0.26
N PRO A 213 11.30 -19.17 0.46
CA PRO A 213 9.93 -19.47 0.87
C PRO A 213 9.58 -18.92 2.25
N SER A 214 8.29 -18.60 2.45
CA SER A 214 7.78 -18.10 3.72
C SER A 214 7.70 -19.16 4.83
N SER A 215 7.91 -20.43 4.50
CA SER A 215 7.97 -21.52 5.48
C SER A 215 9.38 -21.65 6.08
N ARG A 216 9.46 -21.99 7.38
CA ARG A 216 10.74 -22.18 8.08
C ARG A 216 11.64 -23.22 7.43
N GLU A 217 11.07 -24.34 6.99
CA GLU A 217 11.82 -25.41 6.31
C GLU A 217 12.32 -24.95 4.92
N GLY A 218 11.46 -24.27 4.14
CA GLY A 218 11.83 -23.72 2.84
C GLY A 218 12.91 -22.66 2.94
N ALA A 219 12.81 -21.73 3.88
CA ALA A 219 13.84 -20.72 4.13
C ALA A 219 15.18 -21.35 4.53
N ARG A 220 15.16 -22.39 5.39
CA ARG A 220 16.35 -23.15 5.76
C ARG A 220 16.99 -23.82 4.55
N ALA A 221 16.21 -24.46 3.69
CA ALA A 221 16.70 -25.08 2.47
C ALA A 221 17.33 -24.05 1.53
N ALA A 222 16.70 -22.88 1.37
CA ALA A 222 17.21 -21.79 0.54
C ALA A 222 18.57 -21.27 1.04
N VAL A 223 18.73 -21.03 2.35
CA VAL A 223 20.00 -20.59 2.94
C VAL A 223 21.08 -21.69 2.77
N MET A 224 20.75 -22.96 2.99
CA MET A 224 21.68 -24.06 2.77
C MET A 224 22.14 -24.16 1.31
N GLN A 225 21.25 -23.89 0.36
CA GLN A 225 21.60 -23.86 -1.06
C GLN A 225 22.62 -22.75 -1.36
N VAL A 226 22.42 -21.55 -0.82
CA VAL A 226 23.39 -20.44 -0.94
C VAL A 226 24.74 -20.85 -0.37
N LEU A 227 24.78 -21.42 0.84
CA LEU A 227 26.02 -21.86 1.50
C LEU A 227 26.78 -22.95 0.76
N THR A 228 26.10 -23.77 -0.05
CA THR A 228 26.75 -24.77 -0.91
C THR A 228 27.52 -24.11 -2.06
N GLY A 229 26.99 -23.04 -2.62
CA GLY A 229 27.59 -22.31 -3.74
C GLY A 229 28.45 -21.11 -3.34
N GLN A 230 28.29 -20.60 -2.12
CA GLN A 230 28.90 -19.37 -1.65
C GLN A 230 29.50 -19.53 -0.24
N GLN A 231 30.81 -19.32 -0.14
CA GLN A 231 31.49 -19.35 1.16
C GLN A 231 31.41 -18.00 1.87
N PRO A 232 31.10 -17.93 3.17
CA PRO A 232 31.17 -16.70 3.96
C PRO A 232 32.56 -16.04 3.93
N PRO A 233 32.67 -14.71 4.11
CA PRO A 233 31.57 -13.78 4.36
C PRO A 233 30.88 -13.30 3.08
N PHE A 234 29.56 -13.00 3.18
CA PHE A 234 28.78 -12.36 2.13
C PHE A 234 27.59 -11.60 2.71
N GLY A 235 27.02 -10.68 1.92
CA GLY A 235 25.83 -9.91 2.29
C GLY A 235 24.57 -10.40 1.58
N ILE A 236 23.44 -10.36 2.28
CA ILE A 236 22.12 -10.68 1.74
C ILE A 236 21.26 -9.42 1.72
N CYS A 237 20.94 -8.94 0.53
CA CYS A 237 19.91 -7.94 0.28
C CYS A 237 18.54 -8.64 0.23
N CYS A 238 17.71 -8.45 1.23
CA CYS A 238 16.38 -9.05 1.25
C CYS A 238 15.35 -8.14 0.57
N TYR A 239 14.40 -8.75 -0.15
CA TYR A 239 13.31 -8.03 -0.79
C TYR A 239 12.58 -7.11 0.21
N ASN A 240 12.23 -7.63 1.39
CA ASN A 240 11.65 -6.85 2.46
C ASN A 240 12.02 -7.45 3.84
N ASP A 241 11.51 -6.86 4.93
CA ASP A 241 11.79 -7.33 6.29
C ASP A 241 11.22 -8.74 6.56
N GLU A 242 10.07 -9.10 5.95
CA GLU A 242 9.49 -10.44 6.14
C GLU A 242 10.39 -11.53 5.55
N VAL A 243 10.95 -11.30 4.35
CA VAL A 243 11.95 -12.19 3.75
C VAL A 243 13.22 -12.22 4.61
N ALA A 244 13.64 -11.06 5.14
CA ALA A 244 14.81 -10.99 6.03
C ALA A 244 14.62 -11.81 7.32
N PHE A 245 13.43 -11.82 7.91
CA PHE A 245 13.15 -12.65 9.09
C PHE A 245 13.23 -14.14 8.77
N ALA A 246 12.76 -14.56 7.59
CA ALA A 246 12.91 -15.94 7.15
C ALA A 246 14.38 -16.33 6.99
N VAL A 247 15.20 -15.43 6.42
CA VAL A 247 16.66 -15.61 6.29
C VAL A 247 17.33 -15.67 7.65
N LEU A 248 17.02 -14.75 8.59
CA LEU A 248 17.59 -14.73 9.95
C LEU A 248 17.26 -16.02 10.71
N ALA A 249 15.98 -16.46 10.64
CA ALA A 249 15.57 -17.72 11.27
C ALA A 249 16.32 -18.92 10.66
N ALA A 250 16.48 -18.96 9.34
CA ALA A 250 17.22 -20.00 8.66
C ALA A 250 18.71 -20.01 9.03
N CYS A 251 19.36 -18.84 9.09
CA CYS A 251 20.76 -18.73 9.55
C CYS A 251 20.92 -19.26 10.99
N SER A 252 20.00 -18.94 11.89
CA SER A 252 19.98 -19.47 13.24
C SER A 252 19.85 -20.99 13.27
N ASP A 253 18.96 -21.57 12.45
CA ASP A 253 18.72 -23.01 12.39
C ASP A 253 19.92 -23.82 11.88
N VAL A 254 20.75 -23.20 11.02
CA VAL A 254 21.96 -23.85 10.47
C VAL A 254 23.26 -23.41 11.19
N GLY A 255 23.14 -22.63 12.25
CA GLY A 255 24.28 -22.20 13.06
C GLY A 255 25.19 -21.15 12.41
N ILE A 256 24.70 -20.37 11.46
CA ILE A 256 25.43 -19.28 10.82
C ILE A 256 25.30 -18.02 11.66
N ARG A 257 26.44 -17.38 11.95
CA ARG A 257 26.46 -16.14 12.72
C ARG A 257 26.14 -14.94 11.84
N VAL A 258 25.16 -14.17 12.27
CA VAL A 258 24.78 -12.88 11.66
C VAL A 258 25.14 -11.79 12.68
N PRO A 259 25.94 -10.76 12.31
CA PRO A 259 26.42 -10.44 10.95
C PRO A 259 27.79 -11.06 10.60
N ASP A 260 28.54 -11.69 11.51
CA ASP A 260 29.95 -12.05 11.37
C ASP A 260 30.25 -12.87 10.10
N SER A 261 29.39 -13.86 9.80
CA SER A 261 29.54 -14.73 8.62
C SER A 261 28.65 -14.29 7.46
N VAL A 262 27.45 -13.86 7.75
CA VAL A 262 26.47 -13.39 6.78
C VAL A 262 25.82 -12.12 7.29
N ALA A 263 25.99 -11.00 6.59
CA ALA A 263 25.29 -9.76 6.88
C ALA A 263 23.93 -9.76 6.19
N VAL A 264 22.85 -9.37 6.89
CA VAL A 264 21.48 -9.37 6.37
C VAL A 264 20.88 -7.99 6.49
N ILE A 265 20.41 -7.43 5.37
CA ILE A 265 19.72 -6.14 5.32
C ILE A 265 18.32 -6.28 4.71
N GLY A 266 17.31 -5.74 5.42
CA GLY A 266 15.91 -5.73 5.00
C GLY A 266 15.50 -4.46 4.28
N CYS A 267 14.19 -4.29 4.15
CA CYS A 267 13.52 -3.07 3.68
C CYS A 267 12.11 -3.00 4.29
N ASP A 268 11.66 -1.80 4.61
CA ASP A 268 10.35 -1.33 5.06
C ASP A 268 10.30 -0.90 6.53
N ASP A 269 11.29 -1.22 7.35
CA ASP A 269 11.40 -0.90 8.78
C ASP A 269 10.08 -1.16 9.54
N ILE A 270 9.57 -2.39 9.42
CA ILE A 270 8.37 -2.77 10.15
C ILE A 270 8.69 -2.97 11.64
N PRO A 271 7.71 -2.83 12.56
CA PRO A 271 7.95 -2.87 14.01
C PRO A 271 8.70 -4.11 14.51
N LEU A 272 8.55 -5.24 13.81
CA LEU A 272 9.25 -6.48 14.17
C LEU A 272 10.76 -6.43 13.87
N ALA A 273 11.24 -5.53 13.01
CA ALA A 273 12.65 -5.42 12.64
C ALA A 273 13.55 -5.16 13.88
N GLN A 274 13.09 -4.35 14.82
CA GLN A 274 13.81 -4.11 16.08
C GLN A 274 13.75 -5.28 17.09
N MET A 275 12.79 -6.20 16.92
CA MET A 275 12.54 -7.31 17.85
C MET A 275 13.14 -8.63 17.36
N SER A 276 13.62 -8.71 16.12
CA SER A 276 14.30 -9.91 15.61
C SER A 276 15.63 -10.14 16.32
N ILE A 277 16.16 -11.36 16.20
CA ILE A 277 17.44 -11.77 16.80
C ILE A 277 18.33 -12.35 15.71
N PRO A 278 19.42 -11.61 15.34
CA PRO A 278 19.74 -10.23 15.73
C PRO A 278 18.70 -9.23 15.24
N SER A 279 18.66 -8.03 15.85
CA SER A 279 17.76 -6.95 15.37
C SER A 279 18.15 -6.53 13.95
N LEU A 280 17.15 -6.38 13.08
CA LEU A 280 17.34 -6.25 11.63
C LEU A 280 17.73 -4.83 11.21
N THR A 281 18.90 -4.69 10.58
CA THR A 281 19.25 -3.53 9.78
C THR A 281 18.39 -3.48 8.54
N THR A 282 17.77 -2.34 8.23
CA THR A 282 16.77 -2.26 7.16
C THR A 282 16.73 -0.88 6.52
N ILE A 283 16.19 -0.80 5.30
CA ILE A 283 15.89 0.47 4.63
C ILE A 283 14.52 0.95 5.07
N ALA A 284 14.45 2.16 5.61
CA ALA A 284 13.20 2.86 5.86
C ALA A 284 12.90 3.83 4.72
N LEU A 285 11.65 3.84 4.26
CA LEU A 285 11.13 4.75 3.24
C LEU A 285 10.29 5.83 3.92
N ASP A 286 10.69 7.10 3.80
CA ASP A 286 9.85 8.20 4.25
C ASP A 286 8.72 8.46 3.25
N ASN A 287 7.52 8.09 3.65
CA ASN A 287 6.32 8.24 2.83
C ASN A 287 5.65 9.62 2.98
N SER A 288 6.08 10.49 3.88
CA SER A 288 5.35 11.70 4.28
C SER A 288 5.08 12.67 3.12
N GLN A 289 6.14 13.03 2.39
CA GLN A 289 6.04 13.92 1.23
C GLN A 289 5.28 13.26 0.07
N TRP A 290 5.56 11.98 -0.17
CA TRP A 290 4.89 11.21 -1.21
C TRP A 290 3.38 11.08 -0.95
N LEU A 291 2.96 10.78 0.28
CA LEU A 291 1.55 10.71 0.67
C LEU A 291 0.85 12.06 0.53
N THR A 292 1.55 13.14 0.89
CA THR A 292 1.04 14.49 0.70
C THR A 292 0.80 14.77 -0.78
N ALA A 293 1.79 14.51 -1.64
CA ALA A 293 1.69 14.70 -3.08
C ALA A 293 0.61 13.81 -3.71
N LEU A 294 0.51 12.55 -3.31
CA LEU A 294 -0.54 11.63 -3.77
C LEU A 294 -1.93 12.14 -3.37
N THR A 295 -2.08 12.59 -2.14
CA THR A 295 -3.36 13.17 -1.65
C THR A 295 -3.76 14.38 -2.48
N GLU A 296 -2.85 15.32 -2.75
CA GLU A 296 -3.12 16.48 -3.61
C GLU A 296 -3.46 16.07 -5.04
N ASN A 297 -2.76 15.08 -5.60
CA ASN A 297 -3.06 14.53 -6.93
C ASN A 297 -4.45 13.90 -6.99
N ILE A 298 -4.86 13.16 -5.96
CA ILE A 298 -6.21 12.60 -5.86
C ILE A 298 -7.26 13.72 -5.86
N LEU A 299 -7.04 14.77 -5.08
CA LEU A 299 -7.96 15.91 -5.02
C LEU A 299 -8.02 16.65 -6.36
N SER A 300 -6.90 16.91 -7.03
CA SER A 300 -6.85 17.54 -8.35
C SER A 300 -7.55 16.67 -9.40
N ALA A 301 -7.23 15.39 -9.47
CA ALA A 301 -7.87 14.44 -10.39
C ALA A 301 -9.39 14.36 -10.19
N SER A 302 -9.86 14.38 -8.93
CA SER A 302 -11.29 14.35 -8.63
C SER A 302 -12.06 15.60 -9.13
N ARG A 303 -11.35 16.69 -9.40
CA ARG A 303 -11.89 17.95 -9.97
C ARG A 303 -11.64 18.09 -11.48
N GLY A 304 -10.98 17.09 -12.10
CA GLY A 304 -10.55 17.15 -13.50
C GLY A 304 -9.36 18.10 -13.72
N GLU A 305 -8.60 18.41 -12.67
CA GLU A 305 -7.41 19.28 -12.73
C GLU A 305 -6.15 18.44 -13.02
N PRO A 306 -5.09 19.04 -13.58
CA PRO A 306 -3.83 18.35 -13.82
C PRO A 306 -3.21 17.84 -12.52
N THR A 307 -2.56 16.67 -12.60
CA THR A 307 -1.79 16.09 -11.51
C THR A 307 -0.30 16.40 -11.67
N ARG A 308 0.45 16.35 -10.57
CA ARG A 308 1.90 16.52 -10.56
C ARG A 308 2.59 15.18 -10.71
N GLU A 309 3.84 15.19 -11.16
CA GLU A 309 4.67 13.98 -11.19
C GLU A 309 4.85 13.39 -9.79
N ALA A 310 5.04 12.06 -9.74
CA ALA A 310 5.31 11.36 -8.50
C ALA A 310 6.65 11.80 -7.91
N ILE A 311 6.68 12.08 -6.61
CA ILE A 311 7.90 12.43 -5.89
C ILE A 311 8.59 11.14 -5.43
N PRO A 312 9.93 11.01 -5.63
CA PRO A 312 10.67 9.90 -5.05
C PRO A 312 10.55 9.88 -3.54
N LYS A 313 10.50 8.69 -2.95
CA LYS A 313 10.50 8.52 -1.50
C LYS A 313 11.94 8.62 -0.98
N PRO A 314 12.27 9.56 -0.08
CA PRO A 314 13.53 9.54 0.61
C PRO A 314 13.71 8.21 1.34
N LEU A 315 14.91 7.66 1.28
CA LEU A 315 15.28 6.44 2.00
C LEU A 315 16.35 6.73 3.04
N SER A 316 16.33 5.99 4.12
CA SER A 316 17.36 5.99 5.15
C SER A 316 17.66 4.58 5.62
N ILE A 317 18.88 4.35 6.07
CA ILE A 317 19.28 3.06 6.64
C ILE A 317 19.08 3.11 8.14
N VAL A 318 18.30 2.21 8.66
CA VAL A 318 18.11 2.01 10.10
C VAL A 318 19.08 0.92 10.54
N ILE A 319 20.23 1.34 11.04
CA ILE A 319 21.33 0.45 11.45
C ILE A 319 20.95 -0.27 12.73
N ARG A 320 21.09 -1.61 12.73
CA ARG A 320 20.91 -2.49 13.88
C ARG A 320 22.01 -3.56 13.89
N ALA A 321 21.70 -4.76 14.36
CA ALA A 321 22.70 -5.79 14.65
C ALA A 321 22.88 -6.86 13.55
N SER A 322 22.13 -6.81 12.45
CA SER A 322 22.16 -7.87 11.43
C SER A 322 23.08 -7.60 10.24
N ALA A 323 23.59 -6.37 10.12
CA ALA A 323 24.50 -5.99 9.06
C ALA A 323 25.34 -4.78 9.47
#